data_ed777a8dabd6053c6c336aa05c9bd9ee
#
_entry.id   ed777a8dabd6053c6c336aa05c9bd9ee
#
_cell.length_a   1.000
_cell.length_b   1.000
_cell.length_c   1.000
_cell.angle_alpha   90.00
_cell.angle_beta   90.00
_cell.angle_gamma   90.00
#
_symmetry.space_group_name_H-M   'P 1'
#
loop_
_entity.id
_entity.type
_entity.pdbx_description
1 polymer ?
#
loop_
_entity_poly.entity_id
_entity_poly.type
_entity_poly.pdbx_seq_one_letter_code
_entity_poly.pdbx_strand_id
1 'polypeptide(L)'
;QCVFAGTSNKKGFLPFDRTGNRRFIPIETHVVQPEVHILENEAESRAYIEQMWAEVMEIYRSGDYSLILPKHLKEQLAQQRDFFMAEDTDVGIIQSFLDNYSADYVCTNLIYQEALDNVGKPDRRTVNEINDIMNNSIVGWKQKTGATKRFEKYGIQKYWYREEAVNKEFVSIPKQMEIPFDSRV
;
A
#
# COMPACT_ATOMS: atom_id res chain seq x y z
N GLN A 1 0.49 -28.25 7.69
CA GLN A 1 0.90 -26.90 7.34
C GLN A 1 2.24 -26.96 6.65
N CYS A 2 2.45 -26.17 5.61
CA CYS A 2 3.71 -26.10 4.89
C CYS A 2 4.08 -24.63 4.62
N VAL A 3 5.36 -24.37 4.47
CA VAL A 3 5.92 -23.08 4.08
C VAL A 3 6.59 -23.27 2.72
N PHE A 4 6.35 -22.31 1.83
CA PHE A 4 7.02 -22.27 0.53
C PHE A 4 8.10 -21.18 0.58
N ALA A 5 9.26 -21.47 0.02
CA ALA A 5 10.33 -20.52 -0.19
C ALA A 5 10.63 -20.40 -1.68
N GLY A 6 10.99 -19.20 -2.12
CA GLY A 6 11.37 -18.91 -3.49
C GLY A 6 12.33 -17.75 -3.53
N THR A 7 13.05 -17.58 -4.63
CA THR A 7 13.98 -16.48 -4.84
C THR A 7 13.58 -15.65 -6.04
N SER A 8 13.88 -14.36 -6.02
CA SER A 8 13.63 -13.44 -7.12
C SER A 8 14.72 -12.37 -7.17
N ASN A 9 15.18 -12.04 -8.37
CA ASN A 9 16.09 -10.92 -8.61
C ASN A 9 15.35 -9.64 -9.02
N LYS A 10 14.00 -9.68 -9.03
CA LYS A 10 13.17 -8.53 -9.43
C LYS A 10 12.68 -7.81 -8.19
N LYS A 11 12.75 -6.46 -8.20
CA LYS A 11 11.89 -5.62 -7.37
C LYS A 11 10.46 -5.70 -7.92
N GLY A 12 9.46 -5.53 -7.06
CA GLY A 12 8.08 -5.64 -7.49
C GLY A 12 7.66 -7.06 -7.90
N PHE A 13 8.22 -8.09 -7.26
CA PHE A 13 7.86 -9.49 -7.52
C PHE A 13 6.56 -9.91 -6.81
N LEU A 14 6.15 -9.19 -5.78
CA LEU A 14 4.87 -9.42 -5.14
C LEU A 14 3.75 -8.88 -6.02
N PRO A 15 2.67 -9.64 -6.21
CA PRO A 15 1.51 -9.14 -6.93
C PRO A 15 0.93 -7.94 -6.19
N PHE A 16 0.32 -7.03 -6.94
CA PHE A 16 -0.44 -5.96 -6.32
C PHE A 16 -1.60 -6.57 -5.51
N ASP A 17 -1.60 -6.34 -4.21
CA ASP A 17 -2.63 -6.85 -3.28
C ASP A 17 -2.93 -5.80 -2.20
N ARG A 18 -4.10 -5.17 -2.29
CA ARG A 18 -4.58 -4.16 -1.33
C ARG A 18 -4.76 -4.69 0.09
N THR A 19 -4.79 -6.01 0.28
CA THR A 19 -4.79 -6.64 1.61
C THR A 19 -3.39 -6.73 2.23
N GLY A 20 -2.34 -6.26 1.50
CA GLY A 20 -0.97 -6.08 1.97
C GLY A 20 -0.13 -7.35 1.96
N ASN A 21 -0.42 -8.30 1.04
CA ASN A 21 0.43 -9.49 0.85
C ASN A 21 0.81 -10.23 2.15
N ARG A 22 -0.10 -10.29 3.12
CA ARG A 22 0.13 -10.73 4.51
C ARG A 22 0.73 -12.13 4.67
N ARG A 23 0.72 -12.94 3.62
CA ARG A 23 1.27 -14.31 3.61
C ARG A 23 2.71 -14.37 3.15
N PHE A 24 3.25 -13.27 2.65
CA PHE A 24 4.61 -13.19 2.16
C PHE A 24 5.53 -12.57 3.22
N ILE A 25 6.72 -13.12 3.32
CA ILE A 25 7.81 -12.60 4.16
C ILE A 25 8.99 -12.37 3.21
N PRO A 26 9.08 -11.20 2.55
CA PRO A 26 10.22 -10.88 1.72
C PRO A 26 11.45 -10.67 2.61
N ILE A 27 12.56 -11.30 2.23
CA ILE A 27 13.86 -11.15 2.89
C ILE A 27 14.83 -10.68 1.83
N GLU A 28 15.39 -9.49 2.02
CA GLU A 28 16.41 -8.96 1.13
C GLU A 28 17.78 -9.51 1.53
N THR A 29 18.46 -10.13 0.58
CA THR A 29 19.81 -10.66 0.78
C THR A 29 20.81 -9.69 0.16
N HIS A 30 21.68 -9.08 0.98
CA HIS A 30 22.73 -8.18 0.53
C HIS A 30 24.03 -8.97 0.36
N VAL A 31 24.15 -9.68 -0.77
CA VAL A 31 25.38 -10.42 -1.06
C VAL A 31 26.34 -9.51 -1.84
N VAL A 32 27.12 -8.73 -1.11
CA VAL A 32 28.19 -7.92 -1.73
C VAL A 32 29.45 -8.77 -1.93
N GLN A 33 29.84 -9.55 -0.95
CA GLN A 33 30.84 -10.63 -1.02
C GLN A 33 30.56 -11.61 0.09
N PRO A 34 30.26 -12.87 -0.19
CA PRO A 34 30.15 -13.90 0.84
C PRO A 34 31.53 -14.13 1.44
N GLU A 35 31.64 -14.17 2.76
CA GLU A 35 32.87 -14.54 3.47
C GLU A 35 33.30 -15.97 3.10
N VAL A 36 32.33 -16.84 2.88
CA VAL A 36 32.51 -18.22 2.44
C VAL A 36 31.52 -18.53 1.32
N HIS A 37 32.03 -18.96 0.19
CA HIS A 37 31.17 -19.42 -0.90
C HIS A 37 30.74 -20.87 -0.63
N ILE A 38 29.44 -21.11 -0.57
CA ILE A 38 28.86 -22.42 -0.15
C ILE A 38 29.42 -23.60 -0.98
N LEU A 39 29.69 -23.36 -2.29
CA LEU A 39 30.21 -24.42 -3.20
C LEU A 39 31.72 -24.57 -3.17
N GLU A 40 32.48 -23.60 -2.64
CA GLU A 40 33.94 -23.65 -2.55
C GLU A 40 34.39 -24.43 -1.32
N ASN A 41 33.61 -24.46 -0.25
CA ASN A 41 33.88 -25.20 0.96
C ASN A 41 32.65 -25.99 1.40
N GLU A 42 32.31 -27.00 0.62
CA GLU A 42 31.08 -27.81 0.83
C GLU A 42 31.02 -28.45 2.22
N ALA A 43 32.15 -28.98 2.70
CA ALA A 43 32.20 -29.70 3.97
C ALA A 43 31.90 -28.75 5.16
N GLU A 44 32.48 -27.57 5.17
CA GLU A 44 32.26 -26.56 6.21
C GLU A 44 30.82 -25.96 6.12
N SER A 45 30.34 -25.69 4.92
CA SER A 45 28.99 -25.25 4.69
C SER A 45 27.94 -26.25 5.15
N ARG A 46 28.19 -27.55 4.92
CA ARG A 46 27.34 -28.64 5.40
C ARG A 46 27.33 -28.70 6.93
N ALA A 47 28.49 -28.64 7.57
CA ALA A 47 28.59 -28.65 9.02
C ALA A 47 27.85 -27.44 9.64
N TYR A 48 27.99 -26.26 9.04
CA TYR A 48 27.26 -25.06 9.47
C TYR A 48 25.74 -25.24 9.37
N ILE A 49 25.25 -25.77 8.25
CA ILE A 49 23.81 -26.01 8.04
C ILE A 49 23.30 -27.07 9.04
N GLU A 50 24.04 -28.11 9.30
CA GLU A 50 23.68 -29.15 10.30
C GLU A 50 23.61 -28.56 11.71
N GLN A 51 24.55 -27.69 12.09
CA GLN A 51 24.53 -26.98 13.36
C GLN A 51 23.31 -26.06 13.46
N MET A 52 23.03 -25.29 12.43
CA MET A 52 21.87 -24.42 12.39
C MET A 52 20.55 -25.19 12.58
N TRP A 53 20.43 -26.36 11.93
CA TRP A 53 19.25 -27.22 12.10
C TRP A 53 19.17 -27.81 13.51
N ALA A 54 20.29 -28.15 14.11
CA ALA A 54 20.32 -28.67 15.49
C ALA A 54 19.81 -27.59 16.48
N GLU A 55 20.26 -26.36 16.33
CA GLU A 55 19.80 -25.24 17.16
C GLU A 55 18.30 -24.95 16.99
N VAL A 56 17.80 -24.91 15.75
CA VAL A 56 16.37 -24.76 15.48
C VAL A 56 15.53 -25.89 16.08
N MET A 57 16.03 -27.11 16.02
CA MET A 57 15.35 -28.27 16.61
C MET A 57 15.32 -28.20 18.14
N GLU A 58 16.37 -27.67 18.78
CA GLU A 58 16.37 -27.46 20.22
C GLU A 58 15.35 -26.41 20.64
N ILE A 59 15.29 -25.26 19.92
CA ILE A 59 14.26 -24.24 20.12
C ILE A 59 12.85 -24.83 19.92
N TYR A 60 12.66 -25.64 18.90
CA TYR A 60 11.38 -26.29 18.64
C TYR A 60 10.97 -27.25 19.77
N ARG A 61 11.90 -28.05 20.29
CA ARG A 61 11.64 -29.00 21.38
C ARG A 61 11.41 -28.35 22.73
N SER A 62 12.05 -27.20 22.98
CA SER A 62 11.85 -26.45 24.23
C SER A 62 10.41 -25.88 24.33
N GLY A 63 9.74 -25.68 23.18
CA GLY A 63 8.43 -25.04 23.13
C GLY A 63 8.46 -23.54 23.44
N ASP A 64 9.61 -22.96 23.69
CA ASP A 64 9.79 -21.54 24.01
C ASP A 64 9.98 -20.71 22.72
N TYR A 65 9.00 -20.76 21.85
CA TYR A 65 8.97 -19.96 20.63
C TYR A 65 7.57 -19.44 20.33
N SER A 66 7.49 -18.36 19.58
CA SER A 66 6.23 -17.78 19.14
C SER A 66 6.23 -17.57 17.63
N LEU A 67 5.15 -17.99 16.96
CA LEU A 67 4.90 -17.70 15.55
C LEU A 67 4.24 -16.32 15.36
N ILE A 68 3.99 -15.59 16.45
CA ILE A 68 3.41 -14.26 16.42
C ILE A 68 4.55 -13.25 16.42
N LEU A 69 4.72 -12.56 15.29
CA LEU A 69 5.73 -11.50 15.18
C LEU A 69 5.45 -10.34 16.16
N PRO A 70 6.46 -9.81 16.83
CA PRO A 70 6.38 -8.56 17.59
C PRO A 70 5.88 -7.40 16.72
N LYS A 71 5.26 -6.39 17.35
CA LYS A 71 4.66 -5.27 16.63
C LYS A 71 5.64 -4.55 15.70
N HIS A 72 6.85 -4.25 16.19
CA HIS A 72 7.89 -3.57 15.40
C HIS A 72 8.30 -4.36 14.16
N LEU A 73 8.41 -5.69 14.25
CA LEU A 73 8.72 -6.54 13.10
C LEU A 73 7.56 -6.63 12.11
N LYS A 74 6.31 -6.56 12.58
CA LYS A 74 5.14 -6.48 11.69
C LYS A 74 5.14 -5.20 10.87
N GLU A 75 5.51 -4.07 11.48
CA GLU A 75 5.59 -2.78 10.81
C GLU A 75 6.72 -2.77 9.77
N GLN A 76 7.91 -3.27 10.12
CA GLN A 76 9.01 -3.42 9.16
C GLN A 76 8.65 -4.34 7.99
N LEU A 77 8.00 -5.47 8.29
CA LEU A 77 7.57 -6.41 7.27
C LEU A 77 6.51 -5.82 6.34
N ALA A 78 5.60 -4.97 6.85
CA ALA A 78 4.65 -4.25 6.03
C ALA A 78 5.36 -3.32 5.04
N GLN A 79 6.31 -2.51 5.51
CA GLN A 79 7.12 -1.64 4.65
C GLN A 79 7.92 -2.41 3.59
N GLN A 80 8.49 -3.57 3.96
CA GLN A 80 9.17 -4.42 2.97
C GLN A 80 8.20 -4.99 1.93
N ARG A 81 7.01 -5.40 2.32
CA ARG A 81 5.99 -5.86 1.37
C ARG A 81 5.59 -4.77 0.39
N ASP A 82 5.38 -3.56 0.87
CA ASP A 82 5.05 -2.40 0.03
C ASP A 82 6.19 -2.09 -0.94
N PHE A 83 7.44 -2.17 -0.48
CA PHE A 83 8.62 -1.96 -1.33
C PHE A 83 8.76 -3.00 -2.47
N PHE A 84 8.40 -4.27 -2.19
CA PHE A 84 8.45 -5.34 -3.17
C PHE A 84 7.14 -5.56 -3.95
N MET A 85 6.11 -4.81 -3.66
CA MET A 85 4.84 -4.87 -4.38
C MET A 85 4.95 -4.13 -5.72
N ALA A 86 4.29 -4.66 -6.74
CA ALA A 86 4.17 -3.98 -8.03
C ALA A 86 3.39 -2.67 -7.87
N GLU A 87 3.79 -1.63 -8.59
CA GLU A 87 3.06 -0.36 -8.62
C GLU A 87 1.68 -0.56 -9.26
N ASP A 88 0.67 0.08 -8.68
CA ASP A 88 -0.66 0.16 -9.25
C ASP A 88 -0.74 1.39 -10.18
N THR A 89 -0.49 1.15 -11.46
CA THR A 89 -0.55 2.23 -12.46
C THR A 89 -1.92 2.85 -12.60
N ASP A 90 -2.99 2.09 -12.33
CA ASP A 90 -4.37 2.55 -12.46
C ASP A 90 -4.71 3.63 -11.41
N VAL A 91 -4.12 3.55 -10.22
CA VAL A 91 -4.26 4.60 -9.20
C VAL A 91 -3.76 5.94 -9.73
N GLY A 92 -2.57 5.97 -10.34
CA GLY A 92 -1.99 7.18 -10.90
C GLY A 92 -2.83 7.77 -12.05
N ILE A 93 -3.32 6.91 -12.94
CA ILE A 93 -4.17 7.30 -14.06
C ILE A 93 -5.49 7.87 -13.56
N ILE A 94 -6.16 7.18 -12.64
CA ILE A 94 -7.44 7.63 -12.08
C ILE A 94 -7.27 8.92 -11.29
N GLN A 95 -6.23 9.05 -10.46
CA GLN A 95 -5.99 10.29 -9.70
C GLN A 95 -5.75 11.48 -10.64
N SER A 96 -4.88 11.30 -11.65
CA SER A 96 -4.59 12.36 -12.64
C SER A 96 -5.83 12.77 -13.44
N PHE A 97 -6.69 11.81 -13.80
CA PHE A 97 -7.96 12.12 -14.45
C PHE A 97 -8.87 12.93 -13.53
N LEU A 98 -9.02 12.51 -12.27
CA LEU A 98 -9.92 13.14 -11.30
C LEU A 98 -9.45 14.55 -10.89
N ASP A 99 -8.16 14.81 -10.86
CA ASP A 99 -7.59 16.12 -10.57
C ASP A 99 -7.97 17.15 -11.66
N ASN A 100 -8.06 16.68 -12.90
CA ASN A 100 -8.46 17.51 -14.06
C ASN A 100 -9.96 17.45 -14.37
N TYR A 101 -10.73 16.64 -13.66
CA TYR A 101 -12.15 16.45 -13.91
C TYR A 101 -12.98 17.60 -13.32
N SER A 102 -13.82 18.25 -14.12
CA SER A 102 -14.54 19.46 -13.74
C SER A 102 -15.80 19.23 -12.91
N ALA A 103 -16.41 18.04 -12.97
CA ALA A 103 -17.64 17.77 -12.25
C ALA A 103 -17.37 17.20 -10.84
N ASP A 104 -18.34 17.41 -9.95
CA ASP A 104 -18.23 17.05 -8.52
C ASP A 104 -18.61 15.59 -8.23
N TYR A 105 -19.02 14.84 -9.23
CA TYR A 105 -19.52 13.48 -9.06
C TYR A 105 -18.96 12.54 -10.12
N VAL A 106 -18.52 11.35 -9.70
CA VAL A 106 -18.05 10.29 -10.59
C VAL A 106 -18.66 8.94 -10.20
N CYS A 107 -18.74 8.03 -11.16
CA CYS A 107 -19.18 6.66 -10.93
C CYS A 107 -18.19 5.66 -11.55
N THR A 108 -18.30 4.39 -11.17
CA THR A 108 -17.41 3.32 -11.64
C THR A 108 -17.36 3.22 -13.17
N ASN A 109 -18.52 3.30 -13.84
CA ASN A 109 -18.58 3.21 -15.31
C ASN A 109 -17.89 4.39 -16.00
N LEU A 110 -17.98 5.60 -15.42
CA LEU A 110 -17.31 6.79 -15.92
C LEU A 110 -15.79 6.62 -15.81
N ILE A 111 -15.30 6.19 -14.65
CA ILE A 111 -13.86 5.95 -14.42
C ILE A 111 -13.35 4.87 -15.37
N TYR A 112 -14.09 3.78 -15.54
CA TYR A 112 -13.74 2.70 -16.44
C TYR A 112 -13.59 3.17 -17.89
N GLN A 113 -14.53 4.00 -18.39
CA GLN A 113 -14.54 4.41 -19.79
C GLN A 113 -13.72 5.68 -20.06
N GLU A 114 -13.71 6.64 -19.14
CA GLU A 114 -13.11 7.95 -19.39
C GLU A 114 -11.71 8.11 -18.77
N ALA A 115 -11.45 7.51 -17.60
CA ALA A 115 -10.12 7.54 -17.00
C ALA A 115 -9.22 6.42 -17.52
N LEU A 116 -9.74 5.19 -17.62
CA LEU A 116 -8.99 4.02 -18.06
C LEU A 116 -9.12 3.70 -19.55
N ASP A 117 -9.82 4.53 -20.31
CA ASP A 117 -10.02 4.41 -21.78
C ASP A 117 -10.52 3.03 -22.24
N ASN A 118 -11.40 2.41 -21.46
CA ASN A 118 -11.95 1.10 -21.77
C ASN A 118 -13.30 1.21 -22.49
N VAL A 119 -13.63 0.20 -23.30
CA VAL A 119 -14.88 0.15 -24.05
C VAL A 119 -15.87 -0.81 -23.41
N GLY A 120 -17.15 -0.43 -23.41
CA GLY A 120 -18.23 -1.30 -22.91
C GLY A 120 -18.52 -1.14 -21.43
N LYS A 121 -18.94 -2.22 -20.78
CA LYS A 121 -19.25 -2.24 -19.34
C LYS A 121 -18.18 -3.04 -18.61
N PRO A 122 -17.73 -2.59 -17.43
CA PRO A 122 -16.79 -3.35 -16.64
C PRO A 122 -17.42 -4.65 -16.13
N ASP A 123 -16.63 -5.70 -16.04
CA ASP A 123 -17.00 -6.92 -15.36
C ASP A 123 -17.00 -6.73 -13.83
N ARG A 124 -17.47 -7.73 -13.09
CA ARG A 124 -17.59 -7.65 -11.63
C ARG A 124 -16.22 -7.48 -10.95
N ARG A 125 -15.17 -8.06 -11.51
CA ARG A 125 -13.82 -7.97 -10.96
C ARG A 125 -13.28 -6.55 -11.09
N THR A 126 -13.35 -6.00 -12.30
CA THR A 126 -12.92 -4.62 -12.57
C THR A 126 -13.75 -3.58 -11.78
N VAL A 127 -15.06 -3.81 -11.61
CA VAL A 127 -15.89 -2.96 -10.73
C VAL A 127 -15.34 -2.96 -9.31
N ASN A 128 -14.99 -4.12 -8.76
CA ASN A 128 -14.43 -4.20 -7.41
C ASN A 128 -13.06 -3.53 -7.32
N GLU A 129 -12.19 -3.73 -8.31
CA GLU A 129 -10.87 -3.10 -8.39
C GLU A 129 -10.97 -1.57 -8.42
N ILE A 130 -11.82 -1.00 -9.27
CA ILE A 130 -12.05 0.45 -9.32
C ILE A 130 -12.63 0.96 -7.99
N ASN A 131 -13.59 0.25 -7.41
CA ASN A 131 -14.17 0.64 -6.12
C ASN A 131 -13.12 0.64 -5.01
N ASP A 132 -12.23 -0.35 -5.00
CA ASP A 132 -11.15 -0.45 -4.03
C ASP A 132 -10.12 0.67 -4.21
N ILE A 133 -9.75 1.01 -5.46
CA ILE A 133 -8.91 2.17 -5.78
C ILE A 133 -9.53 3.45 -5.23
N MET A 134 -10.78 3.70 -5.59
CA MET A 134 -11.50 4.93 -5.22
C MET A 134 -11.68 5.10 -3.72
N ASN A 135 -11.88 4.00 -2.97
CA ASN A 135 -12.12 4.06 -1.55
C ASN A 135 -10.84 4.09 -0.70
N ASN A 136 -9.73 3.54 -1.21
CA ASN A 136 -8.53 3.32 -0.40
C ASN A 136 -7.32 4.12 -0.88
N SER A 137 -7.26 4.52 -2.15
CA SER A 137 -6.05 5.09 -2.76
C SER A 137 -6.25 6.51 -3.31
N ILE A 138 -7.47 6.89 -3.66
CA ILE A 138 -7.75 8.20 -4.25
C ILE A 138 -7.97 9.26 -3.18
N VAL A 139 -7.33 10.41 -3.36
CA VAL A 139 -7.43 11.56 -2.46
C VAL A 139 -8.45 12.57 -2.99
N GLY A 140 -9.19 13.21 -2.09
CA GLY A 140 -10.14 14.29 -2.42
C GLY A 140 -11.51 13.81 -2.89
N TRP A 141 -11.79 12.50 -2.84
CA TRP A 141 -13.09 11.95 -3.23
C TRP A 141 -13.62 10.97 -2.18
N LYS A 142 -14.91 11.06 -1.89
CA LYS A 142 -15.59 10.18 -0.92
C LYS A 142 -16.83 9.53 -1.49
N GLN A 143 -17.06 8.27 -1.14
CA GLN A 143 -18.30 7.57 -1.47
C GLN A 143 -19.41 7.95 -0.51
N LYS A 144 -20.58 8.27 -1.03
CA LYS A 144 -21.78 8.45 -0.21
C LYS A 144 -22.48 7.10 -0.05
N THR A 145 -22.36 6.52 1.14
CA THR A 145 -22.95 5.21 1.46
C THR A 145 -24.47 5.21 1.25
N GLY A 146 -24.97 4.20 0.54
CA GLY A 146 -26.40 4.00 0.32
C GLY A 146 -27.05 4.97 -0.69
N ALA A 147 -26.32 5.94 -1.22
CA ALA A 147 -26.86 6.89 -2.19
C ALA A 147 -26.52 6.51 -3.63
N THR A 148 -27.44 6.83 -4.52
CA THR A 148 -27.27 6.69 -5.98
C THR A 148 -27.54 8.00 -6.67
N LYS A 149 -26.93 8.23 -7.83
CA LYS A 149 -27.13 9.41 -8.68
C LYS A 149 -27.33 8.98 -10.12
N ARG A 150 -28.15 9.71 -10.86
CA ARG A 150 -28.34 9.52 -12.29
C ARG A 150 -27.27 10.25 -13.08
N PHE A 151 -26.51 9.50 -13.87
CA PHE A 151 -25.56 10.00 -14.84
C PHE A 151 -26.18 9.90 -16.24
N GLU A 152 -26.09 10.94 -17.06
CA GLU A 152 -26.72 10.95 -18.39
C GLU A 152 -26.32 9.75 -19.26
N LYS A 153 -25.02 9.47 -19.32
CA LYS A 153 -24.44 8.40 -20.14
C LYS A 153 -24.49 7.02 -19.46
N TYR A 154 -24.49 6.97 -18.11
CA TYR A 154 -24.26 5.74 -17.36
C TYR A 154 -25.46 5.27 -16.53
N GLY A 155 -26.58 6.01 -16.55
CA GLY A 155 -27.78 5.67 -15.77
C GLY A 155 -27.64 5.89 -14.27
N ILE A 156 -28.40 5.15 -13.47
CA ILE A 156 -28.37 5.28 -11.99
C ILE A 156 -27.23 4.45 -11.45
N GLN A 157 -26.29 5.09 -10.74
CA GLN A 157 -25.07 4.46 -10.22
C GLN A 157 -24.81 4.91 -8.77
N LYS A 158 -24.07 4.07 -8.00
CA LYS A 158 -23.36 4.54 -6.81
C LYS A 158 -22.30 5.52 -7.26
N TYR A 159 -21.96 6.50 -6.40
CA TYR A 159 -21.07 7.58 -6.82
C TYR A 159 -20.12 8.01 -5.71
N TRP A 160 -19.02 8.61 -6.13
CA TRP A 160 -18.13 9.40 -5.29
C TRP A 160 -18.36 10.87 -5.59
N TYR A 161 -18.20 11.69 -4.58
CA TYR A 161 -18.27 13.14 -4.67
C TYR A 161 -16.94 13.75 -4.27
N ARG A 162 -16.63 14.89 -4.89
CA ARG A 162 -15.43 15.65 -4.54
C ARG A 162 -15.58 16.16 -3.11
N GLU A 163 -14.60 15.87 -2.27
CA GLU A 163 -14.51 16.49 -0.95
C GLU A 163 -14.23 17.97 -1.18
N GLU A 164 -15.12 18.86 -0.75
CA GLU A 164 -14.80 20.26 -0.72
C GLU A 164 -13.53 20.39 0.09
N ALA A 165 -12.51 21.02 -0.51
CA ALA A 165 -11.31 21.38 0.22
C ALA A 165 -11.83 22.16 1.43
N VAL A 166 -11.74 21.56 2.62
CA VAL A 166 -12.03 22.25 3.85
C VAL A 166 -11.19 23.51 3.73
N ASN A 167 -11.86 24.64 3.48
CA ASN A 167 -11.22 25.93 3.56
C ASN A 167 -10.53 25.91 4.90
N LYS A 168 -9.22 25.70 4.89
CA LYS A 168 -8.41 26.01 6.04
C LYS A 168 -8.68 27.48 6.23
N GLU A 169 -9.66 27.79 7.08
CA GLU A 169 -9.81 29.13 7.61
C GLU A 169 -8.41 29.51 8.01
N PHE A 170 -7.86 30.46 7.30
CA PHE A 170 -6.66 31.13 7.71
C PHE A 170 -6.94 31.52 9.15
N VAL A 171 -6.34 30.80 10.08
CA VAL A 171 -6.33 31.19 11.48
C VAL A 171 -5.76 32.59 11.43
N SER A 172 -6.63 33.57 11.54
CA SER A 172 -6.21 34.98 11.60
C SER A 172 -5.25 35.06 12.76
N ILE A 173 -3.98 35.29 12.45
CA ILE A 173 -2.95 35.55 13.45
C ILE A 173 -3.53 36.63 14.35
N PRO A 174 -3.72 36.41 15.66
CA PRO A 174 -4.20 37.45 16.55
C PRO A 174 -3.27 38.63 16.38
N LYS A 175 -3.84 39.83 16.10
CA LYS A 175 -3.07 41.06 16.04
C LYS A 175 -2.12 41.07 17.23
N GLN A 176 -0.83 41.13 16.94
CA GLN A 176 0.19 41.31 17.97
C GLN A 176 -0.26 42.43 18.87
N MET A 177 -0.44 42.17 20.17
CA MET A 177 -0.56 43.22 21.17
C MET A 177 0.68 44.11 21.04
N GLU A 178 0.46 45.37 20.72
CA GLU A 178 1.51 46.40 20.81
C GLU A 178 2.08 46.32 22.22
N ILE A 179 3.34 45.95 22.35
CA ILE A 179 4.05 46.07 23.57
C ILE A 179 4.25 47.58 23.78
N PRO A 180 3.71 48.19 24.84
CA PRO A 180 3.95 49.62 25.10
C PRO A 180 5.44 49.77 25.45
N PHE A 181 6.16 50.45 24.55
CA PHE A 181 7.51 50.87 24.82
C PHE A 181 7.43 51.95 25.92
N ASP A 182 7.84 51.57 27.14
CA ASP A 182 7.99 52.56 28.23
C ASP A 182 9.29 53.33 27.98
N SER A 183 9.12 54.54 27.45
CA SER A 183 10.18 55.51 27.28
C SER A 183 10.41 56.21 28.60
N ARG A 184 11.25 55.66 29.46
CA ARG A 184 11.87 56.41 30.57
C ARG A 184 13.32 56.00 30.77
N VAL A 185 14.12 56.99 30.50
CA VAL A 185 15.43 57.48 30.90
C VAL A 185 16.46 57.40 29.83
#